data_81455cceb08e604d1e036f43692aa2ae
#
_entry.id   81455cceb08e604d1e036f43692aa2ae
#
_cell.length_a   1.000
_cell.length_b   1.000
_cell.length_c   1.000
_cell.angle_alpha   90.00
_cell.angle_beta   90.00
_cell.angle_gamma   90.00
#
_symmetry.space_group_name_H-M   'P 1'
#
loop_
_entity.id
_entity.type
_entity.pdbx_description
1 polymer ?
#
loop_
_entity_poly.entity_id
_entity_poly.type
_entity_poly.pdbx_seq_one_letter_code
_entity_poly.pdbx_strand_id
1 'polypeptide(L)'
;MRKAVANSSFQPFLVGRENLPISLLQYADDTLCIGNATVENLWVLKAVLRGFEMASGLKVNFWKSCVIGINVDDDFLGMASEFLNCKIGRTPFKYLGLPVGASSRKLSTWEPMLSVIRGRLGAWGNKYVSLGGRIVLINAVLNAIPTFYLTYLKMPKKVWKELVKIQRVFLWAGLSKHSKTCWVKWEAICRPKKEGGLGVRDLRLVNVSLLAKWRWKLLSREEELWKDVVVAKYGRDVLGKKTLGEVDITSRGSLWWKDICLLDKNSGWFINAIGKKVGNGNSTSFWEEVWIGDQALRYRFPRLFGISLQRNEVIGRMGKMVDNVWHWEFRWRRNLFVWEEEHYNELFEVITPFFPSPLQDKWLWNGDALVGFSVNSAYLRLVDEFIPRIEEDPIKDLVFKQLWKCGAPTKVCAFSWQLLLNRIQTKDNLLKRRIIEVQFGACGLCGDVMESALHLFLHCKYSAKVWYEITRWLGIMIILPHDVLSSLAILITCARNKKERGGLVLVWNSFVWIIWQARNNCIFNNGTVFLDDLVEQIKLMSWKWFIGKVAKGPCLLYEWKWSPLDCMAC
;
A
#
# COMPACT_ATOMS: atom_id res chain seq x y z
N MET A 1 26.81 -4.45 31.68
CA MET A 1 26.49 -3.05 31.33
C MET A 1 25.53 -2.38 32.32
N ARG A 2 24.28 -2.85 32.51
CA ARG A 2 23.31 -2.19 33.42
C ARG A 2 23.86 -1.95 34.83
N LYS A 3 24.51 -2.95 35.44
CA LYS A 3 25.16 -2.82 36.76
C LYS A 3 26.34 -1.82 36.73
N ALA A 4 27.12 -1.81 35.64
CA ALA A 4 28.24 -0.85 35.51
C ALA A 4 27.71 0.61 35.42
N VAL A 5 26.58 0.84 34.75
CA VAL A 5 25.92 2.15 34.73
C VAL A 5 25.35 2.51 36.10
N ALA A 6 24.66 1.56 36.76
CA ALA A 6 24.07 1.80 38.09
C ALA A 6 25.13 2.12 39.15
N ASN A 7 26.32 1.51 39.07
CA ASN A 7 27.45 1.77 39.98
C ASN A 7 28.34 2.94 39.52
N SER A 8 27.89 3.72 38.52
CA SER A 8 28.63 4.86 37.96
C SER A 8 30.05 4.51 37.41
N SER A 9 30.31 3.22 37.19
CA SER A 9 31.59 2.75 36.61
C SER A 9 31.62 2.94 35.08
N PHE A 10 30.48 3.00 34.41
CA PHE A 10 30.37 3.28 32.98
C PHE A 10 29.45 4.51 32.78
N GLN A 11 29.91 5.48 32.04
CA GLN A 11 29.18 6.70 31.70
C GLN A 11 28.40 6.49 30.39
N PRO A 12 27.08 6.28 30.46
CA PRO A 12 26.24 6.10 29.29
C PRO A 12 26.10 7.40 28.50
N PHE A 13 25.62 7.30 27.26
CA PHE A 13 25.18 8.48 26.52
C PHE A 13 23.82 8.94 27.05
N LEU A 14 23.71 10.23 27.38
CA LEU A 14 22.50 10.84 27.90
C LEU A 14 21.68 11.47 26.76
N VAL A 15 20.44 11.01 26.62
CA VAL A 15 19.55 11.47 25.55
C VAL A 15 18.58 12.53 26.06
N GLY A 16 18.49 13.64 25.33
CA GLY A 16 17.47 14.67 25.51
C GLY A 16 17.61 15.49 26.79
N ARG A 17 16.55 16.21 27.14
CA ARG A 17 16.52 17.10 28.31
C ARG A 17 16.37 16.35 29.63
N GLU A 18 15.76 15.18 29.59
CA GLU A 18 15.53 14.31 30.76
C GLU A 18 16.73 13.41 31.07
N ASN A 19 17.86 13.56 30.33
CA ASN A 19 19.09 12.79 30.53
C ASN A 19 18.86 11.27 30.56
N LEU A 20 18.03 10.74 29.65
CA LEU A 20 17.77 9.30 29.55
C LEU A 20 19.08 8.54 29.24
N PRO A 21 19.56 7.64 30.11
CA PRO A 21 20.81 6.94 29.91
C PRO A 21 20.65 5.79 28.91
N ILE A 22 21.38 5.82 27.80
CA ILE A 22 21.48 4.74 26.80
C ILE A 22 22.91 4.22 26.77
N SER A 23 23.10 2.96 27.16
CA SER A 23 24.42 2.31 27.19
C SER A 23 24.53 1.09 26.30
N LEU A 24 23.43 0.42 25.99
CA LEU A 24 23.43 -0.85 25.29
C LEU A 24 22.17 -1.01 24.45
N LEU A 25 22.34 -1.31 23.16
CA LEU A 25 21.29 -1.82 22.29
C LEU A 25 21.74 -3.18 21.78
N GLN A 26 20.95 -4.21 22.03
CA GLN A 26 21.29 -5.59 21.65
C GLN A 26 20.12 -6.23 20.89
N TYR A 27 20.46 -6.89 19.80
CA TYR A 27 19.55 -7.73 19.04
C TYR A 27 20.28 -8.99 18.58
N ALA A 28 19.93 -10.12 19.16
CA ALA A 28 20.65 -11.38 18.99
C ALA A 28 22.15 -11.22 19.30
N ASP A 29 23.02 -11.48 18.33
CA ASP A 29 24.47 -11.32 18.39
C ASP A 29 24.96 -9.90 18.08
N ASP A 30 24.16 -9.10 17.41
CA ASP A 30 24.49 -7.70 17.11
C ASP A 30 24.30 -6.81 18.35
N THR A 31 25.41 -6.28 18.88
CA THR A 31 25.44 -5.47 20.09
C THR A 31 26.06 -4.10 19.81
N LEU A 32 25.37 -3.03 20.20
CA LEU A 32 25.84 -1.66 20.11
C LEU A 32 26.01 -1.10 21.54
N CYS A 33 27.26 -0.90 21.96
CA CYS A 33 27.59 -0.25 23.22
C CYS A 33 27.76 1.25 22.97
N ILE A 34 27.11 2.10 23.80
CA ILE A 34 27.06 3.55 23.60
C ILE A 34 27.45 4.22 24.93
N GLY A 35 28.41 5.11 24.88
CA GLY A 35 28.85 5.85 26.06
C GLY A 35 29.78 7.02 25.71
N ASN A 36 30.18 7.78 26.72
CA ASN A 36 31.09 8.88 26.56
C ASN A 36 32.49 8.40 26.17
N ALA A 37 33.23 9.19 25.39
CA ALA A 37 34.58 8.90 24.95
C ALA A 37 35.58 9.17 26.09
N THR A 38 35.69 8.22 27.04
CA THR A 38 36.61 8.29 28.18
C THR A 38 37.40 6.98 28.31
N VAL A 39 38.60 7.07 28.86
CA VAL A 39 39.48 5.92 29.08
C VAL A 39 38.85 4.91 30.05
N GLU A 40 38.19 5.41 31.08
CA GLU A 40 37.46 4.61 32.07
C GLU A 40 36.37 3.76 31.41
N ASN A 41 35.61 4.36 30.50
CA ASN A 41 34.59 3.62 29.75
C ASN A 41 35.16 2.51 28.88
N LEU A 42 36.35 2.73 28.29
CA LEU A 42 37.02 1.69 27.50
C LEU A 42 37.45 0.50 28.38
N TRP A 43 38.01 0.79 29.57
CA TRP A 43 38.37 -0.24 30.54
C TRP A 43 37.18 -1.06 31.01
N VAL A 44 36.10 -0.38 31.41
CA VAL A 44 34.87 -1.05 31.85
C VAL A 44 34.27 -1.88 30.73
N LEU A 45 34.21 -1.37 29.48
CA LEU A 45 33.73 -2.10 28.34
C LEU A 45 34.54 -3.38 28.11
N LYS A 46 35.87 -3.29 28.11
CA LYS A 46 36.78 -4.43 27.94
C LYS A 46 36.59 -5.46 29.07
N ALA A 47 36.46 -5.01 30.33
CA ALA A 47 36.22 -5.88 31.47
C ALA A 47 34.86 -6.61 31.37
N VAL A 48 33.78 -5.89 30.99
CA VAL A 48 32.44 -6.47 30.80
C VAL A 48 32.44 -7.51 29.68
N LEU A 49 33.11 -7.23 28.52
CA LEU A 49 33.22 -8.16 27.42
C LEU A 49 34.02 -9.41 27.81
N ARG A 50 35.12 -9.25 28.52
CA ARG A 50 35.92 -10.38 29.04
C ARG A 50 35.15 -11.21 30.07
N GLY A 51 34.43 -10.56 31.00
CA GLY A 51 33.57 -11.26 31.96
C GLY A 51 32.44 -12.04 31.26
N PHE A 52 31.92 -11.48 30.19
CA PHE A 52 30.93 -12.19 29.36
C PHE A 52 31.52 -13.43 28.66
N GLU A 53 32.71 -13.30 28.07
CA GLU A 53 33.44 -14.43 27.45
C GLU A 53 33.70 -15.57 28.47
N MET A 54 34.16 -15.20 29.67
CA MET A 54 34.47 -16.17 30.74
C MET A 54 33.18 -16.87 31.25
N ALA A 55 32.08 -16.13 31.39
CA ALA A 55 30.85 -16.66 31.94
C ALA A 55 30.03 -17.48 30.93
N SER A 56 30.03 -17.08 29.64
CA SER A 56 29.23 -17.70 28.59
C SER A 56 29.99 -18.73 27.74
N GLY A 57 31.30 -18.73 27.73
CA GLY A 57 32.15 -19.49 26.81
C GLY A 57 32.16 -18.95 25.38
N LEU A 58 31.35 -17.92 25.08
CA LEU A 58 31.32 -17.27 23.77
C LEU A 58 32.45 -16.23 23.65
N LYS A 59 33.05 -16.11 22.46
CA LYS A 59 34.11 -15.14 22.20
C LYS A 59 33.59 -13.97 21.37
N VAL A 60 33.94 -12.76 21.77
CA VAL A 60 33.69 -11.55 20.99
C VAL A 60 34.60 -11.52 19.76
N ASN A 61 34.00 -11.34 18.58
CA ASN A 61 34.77 -11.22 17.34
C ASN A 61 35.23 -9.78 17.12
N PHE A 62 36.37 -9.41 17.69
CA PHE A 62 36.92 -8.05 17.57
C PHE A 62 37.26 -7.66 16.12
N TRP A 63 37.60 -8.64 15.25
CA TRP A 63 37.86 -8.37 13.83
C TRP A 63 36.63 -7.91 13.05
N LYS A 64 35.43 -8.33 13.47
CA LYS A 64 34.15 -7.87 12.92
C LYS A 64 33.59 -6.66 13.65
N SER A 65 34.12 -6.37 14.84
CA SER A 65 33.71 -5.24 15.66
C SER A 65 34.42 -3.96 15.20
N CYS A 66 33.79 -2.82 15.45
CA CYS A 66 34.40 -1.52 15.17
C CYS A 66 34.05 -0.50 16.27
N VAL A 67 34.95 0.41 16.51
CA VAL A 67 34.76 1.60 17.33
C VAL A 67 34.38 2.77 16.41
N ILE A 68 33.36 3.54 16.79
CA ILE A 68 32.87 4.66 15.99
C ILE A 68 32.76 5.88 16.90
N GLY A 69 33.47 6.95 16.57
CA GLY A 69 33.36 8.23 17.26
C GLY A 69 32.42 9.19 16.56
N ILE A 70 31.63 9.91 17.35
CA ILE A 70 30.80 11.02 16.88
C ILE A 70 31.25 12.26 17.66
N ASN A 71 31.87 13.21 16.99
CA ASN A 71 32.55 14.37 17.61
C ASN A 71 33.60 13.96 18.64
N VAL A 72 34.40 12.97 18.32
CA VAL A 72 35.51 12.43 19.12
C VAL A 72 36.79 12.65 18.36
N ASP A 73 37.88 12.96 19.07
CA ASP A 73 39.19 13.16 18.51
C ASP A 73 39.72 11.88 17.84
N ASP A 74 40.40 12.03 16.70
CA ASP A 74 40.98 10.91 15.96
C ASP A 74 42.10 10.21 16.77
N ASP A 75 42.85 10.91 17.61
CA ASP A 75 43.90 10.33 18.50
C ASP A 75 43.27 9.42 19.55
N PHE A 76 42.12 9.84 20.16
CA PHE A 76 41.38 8.99 21.07
C PHE A 76 40.82 7.75 20.37
N LEU A 77 40.30 7.91 19.14
CA LEU A 77 39.81 6.78 18.36
C LEU A 77 40.92 5.79 18.00
N GLY A 78 42.09 6.27 17.68
CA GLY A 78 43.29 5.44 17.45
C GLY A 78 43.61 4.60 18.68
N MET A 79 43.75 5.25 19.85
CA MET A 79 43.97 4.58 21.13
C MET A 79 42.89 3.55 21.47
N ALA A 80 41.60 3.92 21.30
CA ALA A 80 40.49 3.03 21.59
C ALA A 80 40.48 1.80 20.67
N SER A 81 40.82 1.98 19.40
CA SER A 81 40.93 0.91 18.40
C SER A 81 42.02 -0.10 18.76
N GLU A 82 43.21 0.38 19.13
CA GLU A 82 44.33 -0.46 19.59
C GLU A 82 43.98 -1.17 20.90
N PHE A 83 43.44 -0.43 21.87
CA PHE A 83 43.07 -0.98 23.17
C PHE A 83 42.01 -2.08 23.08
N LEU A 84 40.97 -1.90 22.26
CA LEU A 84 39.92 -2.88 22.06
C LEU A 84 40.26 -3.93 21.00
N ASN A 85 41.35 -3.77 20.28
CA ASN A 85 41.79 -4.60 19.15
C ASN A 85 40.68 -4.74 18.07
N CYS A 86 40.06 -3.63 17.68
CA CYS A 86 39.00 -3.57 16.69
C CYS A 86 39.22 -2.42 15.71
N LYS A 87 38.51 -2.44 14.58
CA LYS A 87 38.65 -1.44 13.52
C LYS A 87 38.00 -0.10 13.89
N ILE A 88 38.56 1.01 13.37
CA ILE A 88 37.88 2.30 13.40
C ILE A 88 36.78 2.30 12.31
N GLY A 89 35.54 2.47 12.71
CA GLY A 89 34.39 2.64 11.82
C GLY A 89 34.08 4.13 11.64
N ARG A 90 33.42 4.45 10.54
CA ARG A 90 32.91 5.81 10.24
C ARG A 90 31.42 5.81 9.95
N THR A 91 30.76 6.92 10.20
CA THR A 91 29.37 7.15 9.78
C THR A 91 29.30 7.48 8.29
N PRO A 92 28.33 6.94 7.51
CA PRO A 92 27.29 6.02 7.95
C PRO A 92 27.78 4.57 8.06
N PHE A 93 27.34 3.84 9.07
CA PHE A 93 27.62 2.42 9.23
C PHE A 93 26.36 1.56 9.16
N LYS A 94 26.51 0.25 8.91
CA LYS A 94 25.39 -0.67 8.80
C LYS A 94 25.10 -1.31 10.16
N TYR A 95 23.86 -1.14 10.66
CA TYR A 95 23.37 -1.83 11.85
C TYR A 95 22.02 -2.45 11.56
N LEU A 96 21.85 -3.73 11.81
CA LEU A 96 20.65 -4.52 11.48
C LEU A 96 20.14 -4.32 10.04
N GLY A 97 21.08 -4.11 9.11
CA GLY A 97 20.75 -3.91 7.69
C GLY A 97 20.43 -2.47 7.29
N LEU A 98 20.27 -1.53 8.24
CA LEU A 98 20.01 -0.12 7.97
C LEU A 98 21.30 0.71 8.03
N PRO A 99 21.45 1.74 7.18
CA PRO A 99 22.58 2.65 7.19
C PRO A 99 22.37 3.74 8.26
N VAL A 100 22.92 3.51 9.46
CA VAL A 100 22.84 4.46 10.58
C VAL A 100 23.74 5.67 10.30
N GLY A 101 23.21 6.87 10.55
CA GLY A 101 23.92 8.14 10.25
C GLY A 101 23.77 8.61 8.80
N ALA A 102 23.16 7.83 7.90
CA ALA A 102 22.91 8.25 6.53
C ALA A 102 21.65 9.10 6.41
N SER A 103 21.68 10.08 5.49
CA SER A 103 20.47 10.86 5.18
C SER A 103 19.51 10.07 4.29
N SER A 104 18.26 9.87 4.75
CA SER A 104 17.20 9.22 3.97
C SER A 104 16.86 9.97 2.66
N ARG A 105 17.26 11.23 2.53
CA ARG A 105 17.02 12.06 1.32
C ARG A 105 17.98 11.75 0.17
N LYS A 106 19.14 11.13 0.45
CA LYS A 106 20.16 10.80 -0.56
C LYS A 106 19.87 9.45 -1.22
N LEU A 107 20.01 9.39 -2.56
CA LEU A 107 19.82 8.14 -3.32
C LEU A 107 20.83 7.06 -2.91
N SER A 108 22.07 7.46 -2.58
CA SER A 108 23.14 6.55 -2.13
C SER A 108 22.75 5.72 -0.90
N THR A 109 21.92 6.26 0.00
CA THR A 109 21.41 5.55 1.18
C THR A 109 20.53 4.34 0.79
N TRP A 110 19.87 4.40 -0.38
CA TRP A 110 18.97 3.37 -0.89
C TRP A 110 19.65 2.42 -1.88
N GLU A 111 20.85 2.73 -2.35
CA GLU A 111 21.55 1.92 -3.36
C GLU A 111 21.79 0.46 -2.95
N PRO A 112 22.15 0.14 -1.67
CA PRO A 112 22.26 -1.25 -1.24
C PRO A 112 20.97 -2.05 -1.42
N MET A 113 19.80 -1.44 -1.14
CA MET A 113 18.49 -2.05 -1.33
C MET A 113 18.15 -2.18 -2.82
N LEU A 114 18.42 -1.15 -3.62
CA LEU A 114 18.21 -1.19 -5.08
C LEU A 114 19.08 -2.25 -5.76
N SER A 115 20.32 -2.43 -5.32
CA SER A 115 21.23 -3.47 -5.85
C SER A 115 20.72 -4.88 -5.55
N VAL A 116 20.15 -5.12 -4.36
CA VAL A 116 19.51 -6.40 -4.03
C VAL A 116 18.33 -6.69 -4.99
N ILE A 117 17.48 -5.69 -5.27
CA ILE A 117 16.37 -5.86 -6.22
C ILE A 117 16.88 -6.19 -7.62
N ARG A 118 17.91 -5.45 -8.11
CA ARG A 118 18.53 -5.70 -9.42
C ARG A 118 19.17 -7.09 -9.49
N GLY A 119 19.85 -7.51 -8.43
CA GLY A 119 20.46 -8.85 -8.33
C GLY A 119 19.42 -9.97 -8.36
N ARG A 120 18.28 -9.81 -7.66
CA ARG A 120 17.17 -10.77 -7.72
C ARG A 120 16.60 -10.89 -9.13
N LEU A 121 16.42 -9.77 -9.82
CA LEU A 121 15.96 -9.77 -11.21
C LEU A 121 16.97 -10.43 -12.13
N GLY A 122 18.26 -10.17 -11.96
CA GLY A 122 19.33 -10.85 -12.72
C GLY A 122 19.30 -12.36 -12.54
N ALA A 123 19.09 -12.85 -11.34
CA ALA A 123 18.97 -14.29 -11.05
C ALA A 123 17.73 -14.95 -11.70
N TRP A 124 16.67 -14.19 -11.98
CA TRP A 124 15.49 -14.68 -12.71
C TRP A 124 15.65 -14.63 -14.24
N GLY A 125 16.78 -14.13 -14.74
CA GLY A 125 17.08 -13.71 -16.11
C GLY A 125 16.75 -14.67 -17.22
N ASN A 126 16.72 -15.96 -16.98
CA ASN A 126 16.52 -16.98 -18.00
C ASN A 126 15.17 -17.70 -17.89
N LYS A 127 14.24 -17.23 -17.07
CA LYS A 127 12.95 -17.91 -16.85
C LYS A 127 11.83 -17.24 -17.61
N TYR A 128 11.14 -18.00 -18.45
CA TYR A 128 9.91 -17.59 -19.12
C TYR A 128 8.76 -17.49 -18.11
N VAL A 129 8.60 -16.32 -17.49
CA VAL A 129 7.53 -16.06 -16.54
C VAL A 129 6.38 -15.34 -17.24
N SER A 130 5.16 -15.87 -17.10
CA SER A 130 3.95 -15.23 -17.64
C SER A 130 3.70 -13.86 -16.99
N LEU A 131 2.90 -13.01 -17.64
CA LEU A 131 2.55 -11.71 -17.04
C LEU A 131 1.92 -11.86 -15.65
N GLY A 132 1.04 -12.84 -15.46
CA GLY A 132 0.46 -13.15 -14.15
C GLY A 132 1.53 -13.53 -13.11
N GLY A 133 2.48 -14.38 -13.49
CA GLY A 133 3.62 -14.73 -12.65
C GLY A 133 4.49 -13.52 -12.28
N ARG A 134 4.71 -12.59 -13.23
CA ARG A 134 5.46 -11.34 -12.96
C ARG A 134 4.75 -10.45 -11.96
N ILE A 135 3.42 -10.33 -12.04
CA ILE A 135 2.61 -9.58 -11.07
C ILE A 135 2.78 -10.18 -9.66
N VAL A 136 2.71 -11.52 -9.56
CA VAL A 136 2.93 -12.22 -8.28
C VAL A 136 4.34 -11.96 -7.74
N LEU A 137 5.37 -12.07 -8.58
CA LEU A 137 6.76 -11.82 -8.18
C LEU A 137 7.00 -10.36 -7.76
N ILE A 138 6.38 -9.39 -8.44
CA ILE A 138 6.44 -7.98 -8.02
C ILE A 138 5.86 -7.82 -6.61
N ASN A 139 4.66 -8.35 -6.37
CA ASN A 139 3.99 -8.17 -5.08
C ASN A 139 4.62 -8.98 -3.95
N ALA A 140 4.99 -10.24 -4.20
CA ALA A 140 5.49 -11.14 -3.16
C ALA A 140 6.98 -10.96 -2.86
N VAL A 141 7.78 -10.56 -3.83
CA VAL A 141 9.24 -10.49 -3.66
C VAL A 141 9.77 -9.07 -3.82
N LEU A 142 9.52 -8.40 -4.96
CA LEU A 142 10.12 -7.08 -5.21
C LEU A 142 9.58 -6.01 -4.26
N ASN A 143 8.31 -6.10 -3.86
CA ASN A 143 7.72 -5.20 -2.87
C ASN A 143 8.09 -5.56 -1.42
N ALA A 144 8.52 -6.79 -1.16
CA ALA A 144 8.96 -7.21 0.17
C ALA A 144 10.39 -6.72 0.50
N ILE A 145 11.30 -6.71 -0.48
CA ILE A 145 12.70 -6.30 -0.29
C ILE A 145 12.82 -4.89 0.34
N PRO A 146 12.14 -3.85 -0.17
CA PRO A 146 12.27 -2.51 0.40
C PRO A 146 11.51 -2.32 1.72
N THR A 147 10.62 -3.23 2.13
CA THR A 147 9.71 -3.05 3.27
C THR A 147 10.45 -2.67 4.56
N PHE A 148 11.61 -3.29 4.82
CA PHE A 148 12.40 -2.98 6.00
C PHE A 148 12.91 -1.53 5.99
N TYR A 149 13.47 -1.06 4.87
CA TYR A 149 13.85 0.35 4.70
C TYR A 149 12.62 1.29 4.82
N LEU A 150 11.51 0.92 4.20
CA LEU A 150 10.27 1.71 4.18
C LEU A 150 9.61 1.83 5.55
N THR A 151 9.91 0.91 6.48
CA THR A 151 9.39 0.96 7.85
C THR A 151 10.00 2.10 8.66
N TYR A 152 11.26 2.46 8.38
CA TYR A 152 12.00 3.45 9.15
C TYR A 152 12.29 4.74 8.39
N LEU A 153 12.41 4.67 7.06
CA LEU A 153 12.85 5.79 6.25
C LEU A 153 11.75 6.25 5.30
N LYS A 154 11.51 7.55 5.23
CA LYS A 154 10.62 8.13 4.21
C LYS A 154 11.31 8.11 2.85
N MET A 155 10.69 7.44 1.90
CA MET A 155 11.22 7.23 0.55
C MET A 155 11.17 8.53 -0.28
N PRO A 156 12.31 9.02 -0.81
CA PRO A 156 12.35 10.15 -1.72
C PRO A 156 11.71 9.83 -3.07
N LYS A 157 11.14 10.83 -3.72
CA LYS A 157 10.52 10.71 -5.05
C LYS A 157 11.49 10.12 -6.11
N LYS A 158 12.78 10.41 -6.01
CA LYS A 158 13.82 9.86 -6.91
C LYS A 158 13.94 8.35 -6.76
N VAL A 159 13.98 7.83 -5.52
CA VAL A 159 14.04 6.39 -5.23
C VAL A 159 12.79 5.67 -5.71
N TRP A 160 11.61 6.24 -5.44
CA TRP A 160 10.35 5.70 -5.96
C TRP A 160 10.35 5.58 -7.48
N LYS A 161 10.81 6.61 -8.21
CA LYS A 161 10.91 6.57 -9.68
C LYS A 161 11.81 5.44 -10.17
N GLU A 162 12.95 5.20 -9.50
CA GLU A 162 13.86 4.09 -9.85
C GLU A 162 13.20 2.73 -9.58
N LEU A 163 12.54 2.55 -8.45
CA LEU A 163 11.79 1.32 -8.14
C LEU A 163 10.70 1.05 -9.18
N VAL A 164 9.90 2.05 -9.51
CA VAL A 164 8.85 1.94 -10.54
C VAL A 164 9.47 1.61 -11.89
N LYS A 165 10.59 2.22 -12.26
CA LYS A 165 11.30 1.92 -13.51
C LYS A 165 11.71 0.45 -13.58
N ILE A 166 12.31 -0.07 -12.51
CA ILE A 166 12.72 -1.48 -12.40
C ILE A 166 11.50 -2.40 -12.53
N GLN A 167 10.43 -2.12 -11.79
CA GLN A 167 9.20 -2.92 -11.81
C GLN A 167 8.50 -2.89 -13.17
N ARG A 168 8.46 -1.73 -13.83
CA ARG A 168 7.88 -1.57 -15.18
C ARG A 168 8.66 -2.38 -16.22
N VAL A 169 9.98 -2.29 -16.21
CA VAL A 169 10.83 -3.08 -17.12
C VAL A 169 10.55 -4.57 -16.91
N PHE A 170 10.55 -5.04 -15.69
CA PHE A 170 10.27 -6.45 -15.39
C PHE A 170 8.86 -6.87 -15.81
N LEU A 171 7.85 -6.04 -15.54
CA LEU A 171 6.45 -6.35 -15.90
C LEU A 171 6.27 -6.50 -17.41
N TRP A 172 6.79 -5.56 -18.21
CA TRP A 172 6.52 -5.48 -19.65
C TRP A 172 7.54 -6.20 -20.52
N ALA A 173 8.81 -6.01 -20.27
CA ALA A 173 9.89 -6.61 -21.06
C ALA A 173 10.31 -7.97 -20.51
N GLY A 174 9.99 -8.30 -19.27
CA GLY A 174 10.61 -9.43 -18.58
C GLY A 174 12.10 -9.14 -18.43
N LEU A 175 12.93 -10.01 -18.96
CA LEU A 175 14.37 -9.91 -18.91
C LEU A 175 15.00 -9.71 -20.31
N SER A 176 14.16 -9.42 -21.31
CA SER A 176 14.68 -9.09 -22.62
C SER A 176 15.48 -7.79 -22.58
N LYS A 177 16.62 -7.74 -23.26
CA LYS A 177 17.47 -6.54 -23.36
C LYS A 177 16.77 -5.37 -24.08
N HIS A 178 15.67 -5.65 -24.79
CA HIS A 178 14.91 -4.63 -25.51
C HIS A 178 13.81 -4.04 -24.63
N SER A 179 13.81 -2.73 -24.49
CA SER A 179 12.77 -1.98 -23.77
C SER A 179 11.44 -2.10 -24.55
N LYS A 180 10.45 -2.75 -23.92
CA LYS A 180 9.09 -2.80 -24.49
C LYS A 180 8.30 -1.58 -24.07
N THR A 181 7.49 -1.06 -24.99
CA THR A 181 6.61 0.07 -24.73
C THR A 181 5.63 -0.23 -23.60
N CYS A 182 5.60 0.64 -22.59
CA CYS A 182 4.63 0.54 -21.50
C CYS A 182 3.29 1.12 -21.95
N TRP A 183 2.30 0.25 -22.17
CA TRP A 183 0.98 0.62 -22.69
C TRP A 183 0.07 1.24 -21.64
N VAL A 184 0.20 0.84 -20.38
CA VAL A 184 -0.64 1.27 -19.27
C VAL A 184 0.17 2.09 -18.27
N LYS A 185 -0.40 3.20 -17.78
CA LYS A 185 0.21 4.04 -16.73
C LYS A 185 0.36 3.23 -15.43
N TRP A 186 1.42 3.53 -14.65
CA TRP A 186 1.71 2.78 -13.42
C TRP A 186 0.61 2.92 -12.37
N GLU A 187 0.03 4.09 -12.26
CA GLU A 187 -1.09 4.38 -11.37
C GLU A 187 -2.32 3.50 -11.68
N ALA A 188 -2.59 3.25 -12.96
CA ALA A 188 -3.66 2.35 -13.37
C ALA A 188 -3.32 0.87 -13.08
N ILE A 189 -2.04 0.48 -13.16
CA ILE A 189 -1.57 -0.85 -12.78
C ILE A 189 -1.74 -1.10 -11.27
N CYS A 190 -1.53 -0.07 -10.46
CA CYS A 190 -1.65 -0.16 -9.01
C CYS A 190 -3.09 -0.24 -8.50
N ARG A 191 -4.09 0.07 -9.31
CA ARG A 191 -5.50 -0.06 -8.94
C ARG A 191 -5.89 -1.50 -8.62
N PRO A 192 -6.93 -1.70 -7.81
CA PRO A 192 -7.53 -3.02 -7.60
C PRO A 192 -7.95 -3.67 -8.94
N LYS A 193 -7.89 -4.99 -9.01
CA LYS A 193 -8.26 -5.74 -10.22
C LYS A 193 -9.70 -5.49 -10.66
N LYS A 194 -10.64 -5.31 -9.73
CA LYS A 194 -12.03 -4.98 -10.01
C LYS A 194 -12.20 -3.62 -10.71
N GLU A 195 -11.31 -2.68 -10.45
CA GLU A 195 -11.31 -1.33 -11.03
C GLU A 195 -10.45 -1.23 -12.31
N GLY A 196 -10.11 -2.36 -12.92
CA GLY A 196 -9.31 -2.41 -14.13
C GLY A 196 -7.79 -2.31 -13.92
N GLY A 197 -7.31 -2.43 -12.68
CA GLY A 197 -5.89 -2.53 -12.35
C GLY A 197 -5.35 -3.97 -12.38
N LEU A 198 -4.08 -4.12 -11.99
CA LEU A 198 -3.43 -5.42 -11.78
C LEU A 198 -3.23 -5.73 -10.28
N GLY A 199 -3.56 -4.81 -9.38
CA GLY A 199 -3.37 -4.95 -7.95
C GLY A 199 -1.89 -4.97 -7.53
N VAL A 200 -1.03 -4.28 -8.26
CA VAL A 200 0.36 -4.04 -7.83
C VAL A 200 0.36 -2.97 -6.74
N ARG A 201 1.05 -3.24 -5.63
CA ARG A 201 1.11 -2.27 -4.53
C ARG A 201 1.95 -1.05 -4.89
N ASP A 202 1.42 0.15 -4.66
CA ASP A 202 2.21 1.39 -4.78
C ASP A 202 3.12 1.55 -3.56
N LEU A 203 4.42 1.46 -3.76
CA LEU A 203 5.41 1.53 -2.69
C LEU A 203 5.44 2.89 -1.97
N ARG A 204 4.93 3.97 -2.58
CA ARG A 204 4.78 5.28 -1.88
C ARG A 204 3.75 5.15 -0.76
N LEU A 205 2.58 4.58 -1.10
CA LEU A 205 1.49 4.40 -0.15
C LEU A 205 1.85 3.34 0.91
N VAL A 206 2.58 2.28 0.51
CA VAL A 206 3.15 1.30 1.45
C VAL A 206 4.08 1.99 2.44
N ASN A 207 4.97 2.87 1.99
CA ASN A 207 5.89 3.59 2.87
C ASN A 207 5.14 4.49 3.87
N VAL A 208 4.15 5.26 3.39
CA VAL A 208 3.32 6.11 4.26
C VAL A 208 2.56 5.29 5.29
N SER A 209 1.97 4.15 4.90
CA SER A 209 1.24 3.27 5.83
C SER A 209 2.15 2.61 6.88
N LEU A 210 3.39 2.26 6.50
CA LEU A 210 4.40 1.73 7.43
C LEU A 210 4.86 2.80 8.44
N LEU A 211 5.08 4.03 7.98
CA LEU A 211 5.44 5.15 8.85
C LEU A 211 4.27 5.55 9.78
N ALA A 212 3.04 5.41 9.31
CA ALA A 212 1.85 5.66 10.13
C ALA A 212 1.73 4.73 11.34
N LYS A 213 2.31 3.51 11.27
CA LYS A 213 2.40 2.60 12.40
C LYS A 213 3.12 3.24 13.61
N TRP A 214 4.20 4.00 13.36
CA TRP A 214 4.93 4.70 14.41
C TRP A 214 4.08 5.80 15.05
N ARG A 215 3.36 6.56 14.21
CA ARG A 215 2.44 7.59 14.69
C ARG A 215 1.29 7.00 15.49
N TRP A 216 0.72 5.87 15.06
CA TRP A 216 -0.28 5.13 15.81
C TRP A 216 0.24 4.65 17.17
N LYS A 217 1.46 4.12 17.20
CA LYS A 217 2.08 3.67 18.45
C LYS A 217 2.30 4.80 19.47
N LEU A 218 2.49 6.04 19.03
CA LEU A 218 2.56 7.20 19.95
C LEU A 218 1.22 7.50 20.63
N LEU A 219 0.11 7.06 20.06
CA LEU A 219 -1.23 7.18 20.67
C LEU A 219 -1.47 6.07 21.70
N SER A 220 -0.82 4.91 21.57
CA SER A 220 -0.94 3.80 22.50
C SER A 220 -0.12 4.05 23.77
N ARG A 221 -0.60 3.50 24.90
CA ARG A 221 0.08 3.63 26.19
C ARG A 221 1.14 2.57 26.47
N GLU A 222 1.43 1.70 25.49
CA GLU A 222 2.47 0.67 25.63
C GLU A 222 3.83 1.32 25.91
N GLU A 223 4.54 0.82 26.90
CA GLU A 223 5.89 1.27 27.23
C GLU A 223 6.90 0.61 26.30
N GLU A 224 7.62 1.42 25.55
CA GLU A 224 8.66 0.98 24.62
C GLU A 224 9.84 1.97 24.68
N LEU A 225 11.07 1.46 24.77
CA LEU A 225 12.31 2.27 24.91
C LEU A 225 12.41 3.40 23.86
N TRP A 226 11.99 3.16 22.62
CA TRP A 226 12.03 4.20 21.59
C TRP A 226 11.09 5.38 21.89
N LYS A 227 9.97 5.14 22.61
CA LYS A 227 9.08 6.21 23.07
C LYS A 227 9.75 7.05 24.16
N ASP A 228 10.46 6.39 25.07
CA ASP A 228 11.22 7.09 26.10
C ASP A 228 12.28 8.00 25.48
N VAL A 229 12.97 7.52 24.45
CA VAL A 229 13.91 8.32 23.64
C VAL A 229 13.22 9.51 22.96
N VAL A 230 12.05 9.31 22.41
CA VAL A 230 11.25 10.38 21.76
C VAL A 230 10.80 11.40 22.82
N VAL A 231 10.31 10.94 23.96
CA VAL A 231 9.87 11.80 25.07
C VAL A 231 11.04 12.59 25.64
N ALA A 232 12.16 11.95 25.93
CA ALA A 232 13.36 12.62 26.44
C ALA A 232 13.85 13.73 25.48
N LYS A 233 13.72 13.53 24.18
CA LYS A 233 14.18 14.47 23.16
C LYS A 233 13.18 15.56 22.79
N TYR A 234 11.88 15.25 22.77
CA TYR A 234 10.84 16.13 22.23
C TYR A 234 9.75 16.52 23.24
N GLY A 235 9.79 15.94 24.44
CA GLY A 235 8.84 16.20 25.51
C GLY A 235 7.71 15.17 25.59
N ARG A 236 7.05 15.08 26.76
CA ARG A 236 5.96 14.12 27.02
C ARG A 236 4.69 14.43 26.23
N ASP A 237 4.54 15.68 25.85
CA ASP A 237 3.38 16.15 25.07
C ASP A 237 3.19 15.49 23.72
N VAL A 238 4.18 14.77 23.21
CA VAL A 238 4.07 14.03 21.95
C VAL A 238 3.26 12.75 22.05
N LEU A 239 3.06 12.23 23.28
CA LEU A 239 2.29 11.01 23.51
C LEU A 239 0.79 11.32 23.61
N GLY A 240 -0.02 10.46 23.00
CA GLY A 240 -1.48 10.55 23.07
C GLY A 240 -2.10 11.71 22.28
N LYS A 241 -1.32 12.54 21.59
CA LYS A 241 -1.84 13.64 20.75
C LYS A 241 -2.23 13.16 19.36
N LYS A 242 -3.45 13.51 18.96
CA LYS A 242 -3.98 13.26 17.61
C LYS A 242 -3.17 14.00 16.53
N THR A 243 -2.78 15.25 16.80
CA THR A 243 -2.01 16.12 15.89
C THR A 243 -0.60 16.34 16.42
N LEU A 244 0.42 15.94 15.64
CA LEU A 244 1.84 16.20 15.94
C LEU A 244 2.39 17.41 15.18
N GLY A 245 1.65 17.95 14.23
CA GLY A 245 2.12 19.04 13.34
C GLY A 245 2.29 20.40 14.02
N GLU A 246 1.68 20.60 15.19
CA GLU A 246 1.78 21.83 15.99
C GLU A 246 2.89 21.74 17.06
N VAL A 247 3.42 20.54 17.29
CA VAL A 247 4.60 20.38 18.13
C VAL A 247 5.78 20.95 17.36
N ASP A 248 6.44 21.91 17.94
CA ASP A 248 7.61 22.62 17.43
C ASP A 248 8.54 21.69 16.65
N ILE A 249 8.40 21.66 15.30
CA ILE A 249 9.31 20.97 14.40
C ILE A 249 10.60 21.79 14.40
N THR A 250 11.31 21.72 15.52
CA THR A 250 12.54 22.47 15.68
C THR A 250 13.51 22.14 14.55
N SER A 251 14.28 23.11 14.10
CA SER A 251 15.37 22.93 13.14
C SER A 251 16.30 21.75 13.53
N ARG A 252 16.39 21.45 14.82
CA ARG A 252 17.21 20.38 15.45
C ARG A 252 16.57 19.00 15.49
N GLY A 253 15.30 18.83 15.04
CA GLY A 253 14.65 17.51 15.01
C GLY A 253 15.29 16.55 13.99
N SER A 254 15.36 15.24 14.34
CA SER A 254 15.84 14.22 13.42
C SER A 254 14.98 14.16 12.15
N LEU A 255 15.56 13.72 11.02
CA LEU A 255 14.80 13.55 9.76
C LEU A 255 13.62 12.59 9.93
N TRP A 256 13.84 11.50 10.65
CA TRP A 256 12.78 10.52 10.94
C TRP A 256 11.62 11.17 11.72
N TRP A 257 11.92 11.93 12.78
CA TRP A 257 10.87 12.61 13.57
C TRP A 257 10.07 13.59 12.72
N LYS A 258 10.77 14.42 11.94
CA LYS A 258 10.12 15.34 10.99
C LYS A 258 9.21 14.61 10.00
N ASP A 259 9.64 13.46 9.50
CA ASP A 259 8.84 12.67 8.56
C ASP A 259 7.60 12.08 9.22
N ILE A 260 7.66 11.69 10.50
CA ILE A 260 6.50 11.21 11.27
C ILE A 260 5.52 12.35 11.57
N CYS A 261 6.00 13.51 12.00
CA CYS A 261 5.15 14.67 12.29
C CYS A 261 4.44 15.20 11.04
N LEU A 262 5.15 15.22 9.90
CA LEU A 262 4.65 15.76 8.62
C LEU A 262 3.90 14.72 7.78
N LEU A 263 3.63 13.54 8.31
CA LEU A 263 3.01 12.44 7.55
C LEU A 263 1.65 12.81 6.97
N ASP A 264 0.91 13.66 7.68
CA ASP A 264 -0.50 14.00 7.42
C ASP A 264 -0.74 15.48 7.08
N LYS A 265 0.33 16.27 6.93
CA LYS A 265 0.26 17.74 6.84
C LYS A 265 -0.67 18.27 5.75
N ASN A 266 -0.81 17.55 4.63
CA ASN A 266 -1.50 18.08 3.43
C ASN A 266 -2.90 17.49 3.19
N SER A 267 -3.26 16.39 3.85
CA SER A 267 -4.50 15.65 3.54
C SER A 267 -5.38 15.35 4.74
N GLY A 268 -4.82 15.32 5.94
CA GLY A 268 -5.59 14.95 7.14
C GLY A 268 -6.03 13.47 7.16
N TRP A 269 -5.57 12.64 6.22
CA TRP A 269 -6.04 11.26 6.05
C TRP A 269 -5.92 10.40 7.32
N PHE A 270 -4.82 10.58 8.06
CA PHE A 270 -4.56 9.82 9.29
C PHE A 270 -5.43 10.35 10.44
N ILE A 271 -5.50 11.67 10.61
CA ILE A 271 -6.30 12.34 11.64
C ILE A 271 -7.79 12.00 11.46
N ASN A 272 -8.29 12.04 10.23
CA ASN A 272 -9.68 11.72 9.89
C ASN A 272 -10.01 10.22 10.05
N ALA A 273 -8.98 9.36 10.11
CA ALA A 273 -9.14 7.93 10.34
C ALA A 273 -9.11 7.54 11.82
N ILE A 274 -8.82 8.47 12.73
CA ILE A 274 -8.69 8.18 14.14
C ILE A 274 -9.90 8.73 14.89
N GLY A 275 -10.60 7.86 15.60
CA GLY A 275 -11.61 8.17 16.60
C GLY A 275 -11.10 7.89 18.01
N LYS A 276 -11.87 8.26 19.00
CA LYS A 276 -11.59 7.94 20.40
C LYS A 276 -12.82 7.30 21.01
N LYS A 277 -12.67 6.11 21.57
CA LYS A 277 -13.70 5.47 22.38
C LYS A 277 -13.50 5.90 23.82
N VAL A 278 -14.43 6.67 24.33
CA VAL A 278 -14.39 7.13 25.70
C VAL A 278 -14.71 5.97 26.62
N GLY A 279 -13.89 5.80 27.64
CA GLY A 279 -14.13 4.91 28.76
C GLY A 279 -14.47 5.70 30.00
N ASN A 280 -13.48 6.00 30.86
CA ASN A 280 -13.65 6.81 32.06
C ASN A 280 -13.61 8.34 31.80
N GLY A 281 -13.34 8.76 30.60
CA GLY A 281 -13.29 10.16 30.20
C GLY A 281 -12.11 10.96 30.74
N ASN A 282 -11.13 10.32 31.39
CA ASN A 282 -10.02 11.03 32.05
C ASN A 282 -8.92 11.50 31.06
N SER A 283 -8.97 11.08 29.80
CA SER A 283 -7.99 11.49 28.79
C SER A 283 -8.63 12.09 27.53
N THR A 284 -9.92 12.36 27.56
CA THR A 284 -10.67 12.92 26.44
C THR A 284 -11.22 14.27 26.78
N SER A 285 -10.84 15.32 26.03
CA SER A 285 -11.38 16.66 26.20
C SER A 285 -12.85 16.70 25.81
N PHE A 286 -13.70 17.27 26.69
CA PHE A 286 -15.14 17.35 26.46
C PHE A 286 -15.48 18.19 25.22
N TRP A 287 -14.87 19.36 25.09
CA TRP A 287 -15.20 20.31 24.02
C TRP A 287 -14.38 20.15 22.76
N GLU A 288 -13.10 19.80 22.90
CA GLU A 288 -12.11 19.89 21.80
C GLU A 288 -12.02 18.62 20.96
N GLU A 289 -12.26 17.44 21.54
CA GLU A 289 -12.16 16.17 20.84
C GLU A 289 -13.52 15.68 20.33
N VAL A 290 -13.50 14.95 19.19
CA VAL A 290 -14.68 14.26 18.68
C VAL A 290 -14.82 12.94 19.44
N TRP A 291 -15.73 12.89 20.39
CA TRP A 291 -16.02 11.71 21.20
C TRP A 291 -17.49 11.26 21.11
N ILE A 292 -18.36 12.13 20.60
CA ILE A 292 -19.76 11.85 20.30
C ILE A 292 -20.14 12.59 19.01
N GLY A 293 -20.94 11.94 18.15
CA GLY A 293 -21.28 12.51 16.84
C GLY A 293 -20.09 12.53 15.86
N ASP A 294 -20.15 13.43 14.90
CA ASP A 294 -19.22 13.55 13.78
C ASP A 294 -18.24 14.74 13.89
N GLN A 295 -18.51 15.67 14.80
CA GLN A 295 -17.68 16.87 15.05
C GLN A 295 -17.52 17.16 16.54
N ALA A 296 -16.45 17.90 16.89
CA ALA A 296 -16.23 18.31 18.28
C ALA A 296 -17.33 19.25 18.77
N LEU A 297 -17.74 19.09 20.04
CA LEU A 297 -18.84 19.84 20.64
C LEU A 297 -18.63 21.35 20.59
N ARG A 298 -17.40 21.85 20.65
CA ARG A 298 -17.07 23.27 20.48
C ARG A 298 -17.54 23.88 19.17
N TYR A 299 -17.55 23.07 18.09
CA TYR A 299 -18.01 23.52 16.76
C TYR A 299 -19.52 23.37 16.60
N ARG A 300 -20.10 22.35 17.24
CA ARG A 300 -21.53 22.12 17.22
C ARG A 300 -22.28 23.12 18.12
N PHE A 301 -21.68 23.45 19.27
CA PHE A 301 -22.26 24.37 20.29
C PHE A 301 -21.28 25.53 20.61
N PRO A 302 -20.90 26.38 19.64
CA PRO A 302 -19.85 27.38 19.80
C PRO A 302 -20.21 28.43 20.88
N ARG A 303 -21.50 28.70 21.05
CA ARG A 303 -21.96 29.67 22.07
C ARG A 303 -21.79 29.12 23.49
N LEU A 304 -22.23 27.91 23.74
CA LEU A 304 -22.06 27.24 25.03
C LEU A 304 -20.57 27.08 25.38
N PHE A 305 -19.76 26.68 24.41
CA PHE A 305 -18.30 26.67 24.58
C PHE A 305 -17.76 28.05 24.98
N GLY A 306 -18.25 29.13 24.36
CA GLY A 306 -17.81 30.52 24.63
C GLY A 306 -18.10 30.98 26.04
N ILE A 307 -19.13 30.48 26.69
CA ILE A 307 -19.52 30.86 28.09
C ILE A 307 -19.14 29.81 29.13
N SER A 308 -18.67 28.63 28.75
CA SER A 308 -18.24 27.58 29.66
C SER A 308 -16.98 27.98 30.42
N LEU A 309 -16.96 27.74 31.73
CA LEU A 309 -15.77 27.84 32.58
C LEU A 309 -14.88 26.58 32.48
N GLN A 310 -15.41 25.50 31.90
CA GLN A 310 -14.78 24.18 31.81
C GLN A 310 -14.31 23.87 30.36
N ARG A 311 -13.78 24.88 29.63
CA ARG A 311 -13.41 24.75 28.21
C ARG A 311 -12.34 23.69 27.95
N ASN A 312 -11.40 23.55 28.91
CA ASN A 312 -10.25 22.64 28.77
C ASN A 312 -10.41 21.38 29.61
N GLU A 313 -11.58 21.14 30.19
CA GLU A 313 -11.79 19.99 31.05
C GLU A 313 -12.01 18.71 30.25
N VAL A 314 -11.63 17.60 30.88
CA VAL A 314 -11.86 16.25 30.39
C VAL A 314 -13.24 15.76 30.78
N ILE A 315 -13.80 14.82 30.01
CA ILE A 315 -15.15 14.29 30.21
C ILE A 315 -15.37 13.81 31.65
N GLY A 316 -14.40 13.08 32.20
CA GLY A 316 -14.48 12.56 33.58
C GLY A 316 -14.56 13.62 34.67
N ARG A 317 -14.32 14.91 34.33
CA ARG A 317 -14.47 16.06 35.27
C ARG A 317 -15.68 16.94 34.97
N MET A 318 -16.46 16.57 33.95
CA MET A 318 -17.68 17.29 33.56
C MET A 318 -18.92 16.81 34.30
N GLY A 319 -18.76 15.90 35.25
CA GLY A 319 -19.86 15.33 36.02
C GLY A 319 -19.34 14.45 37.15
N LYS A 320 -20.25 13.85 37.88
CA LYS A 320 -19.97 12.89 38.96
C LYS A 320 -20.93 11.70 38.93
N MET A 321 -20.49 10.59 39.51
CA MET A 321 -21.32 9.42 39.72
C MET A 321 -22.08 9.56 41.05
N VAL A 322 -23.41 9.50 40.99
CA VAL A 322 -24.28 9.47 42.15
C VAL A 322 -25.25 8.31 41.97
N ASP A 323 -25.32 7.40 42.94
CA ASP A 323 -26.20 6.23 42.93
C ASP A 323 -26.12 5.39 41.62
N ASN A 324 -24.91 5.17 41.12
CA ASN A 324 -24.61 4.50 39.84
C ASN A 324 -25.20 5.19 38.58
N VAL A 325 -25.57 6.46 38.69
CA VAL A 325 -26.01 7.29 37.57
C VAL A 325 -25.01 8.43 37.37
N TRP A 326 -24.64 8.70 36.12
CA TRP A 326 -23.77 9.82 35.80
C TRP A 326 -24.57 11.11 35.72
N HIS A 327 -24.18 12.10 36.53
CA HIS A 327 -24.76 13.44 36.55
C HIS A 327 -23.80 14.44 35.96
N TRP A 328 -24.18 15.09 34.87
CA TRP A 328 -23.40 16.14 34.24
C TRP A 328 -23.45 17.42 35.06
N GLU A 329 -22.29 18.06 35.30
CA GLU A 329 -22.16 19.29 36.03
C GLU A 329 -21.49 20.37 35.18
N PHE A 330 -22.30 21.27 34.59
CA PHE A 330 -21.80 22.38 33.80
C PHE A 330 -21.66 23.63 34.63
N ARG A 331 -20.55 24.37 34.45
CA ARG A 331 -20.27 25.65 35.09
C ARG A 331 -20.19 26.72 34.01
N TRP A 332 -21.15 27.66 34.07
CA TRP A 332 -21.26 28.77 33.15
C TRP A 332 -20.74 30.06 33.80
N ARG A 333 -20.17 30.97 32.98
CA ARG A 333 -19.68 32.28 33.45
C ARG A 333 -20.81 33.18 33.95
N ARG A 334 -22.04 32.98 33.48
CA ARG A 334 -23.27 33.65 33.86
C ARG A 334 -24.45 32.73 33.65
N ASN A 335 -25.63 33.12 34.12
CA ASN A 335 -26.87 32.40 33.80
C ASN A 335 -27.12 32.40 32.29
N LEU A 336 -27.69 31.30 31.81
CA LEU A 336 -28.07 31.16 30.41
C LEU A 336 -29.23 32.09 30.07
N PHE A 337 -29.24 32.60 28.85
CA PHE A 337 -30.43 33.25 28.29
C PHE A 337 -31.41 32.21 27.80
N VAL A 338 -32.70 32.55 27.66
CA VAL A 338 -33.76 31.63 27.23
C VAL A 338 -33.39 30.87 25.91
N TRP A 339 -32.83 31.57 24.94
CA TRP A 339 -32.38 30.96 23.67
C TRP A 339 -31.08 30.13 23.81
N GLU A 340 -30.26 30.36 24.85
CA GLU A 340 -29.12 29.50 25.18
C GLU A 340 -29.55 28.22 25.90
N GLU A 341 -30.69 28.23 26.59
CA GLU A 341 -31.28 27.05 27.22
C GLU A 341 -31.74 26.02 26.20
N GLU A 342 -32.22 26.45 25.02
CA GLU A 342 -32.55 25.56 23.93
C GLU A 342 -31.30 24.80 23.45
N HIS A 343 -30.19 25.49 23.22
CA HIS A 343 -28.92 24.87 22.86
C HIS A 343 -28.35 23.98 23.96
N TYR A 344 -28.57 24.32 25.20
CA TYR A 344 -28.18 23.48 26.34
C TYR A 344 -29.00 22.18 26.38
N ASN A 345 -30.29 22.25 26.15
CA ASN A 345 -31.15 21.08 26.08
C ASN A 345 -30.75 20.16 24.92
N GLU A 346 -30.45 20.74 23.73
CA GLU A 346 -29.92 19.97 22.59
C GLU A 346 -28.58 19.31 22.94
N LEU A 347 -27.65 20.03 23.58
CA LEU A 347 -26.40 19.45 24.05
C LEU A 347 -26.65 18.30 25.03
N PHE A 348 -27.59 18.49 25.97
CA PHE A 348 -27.89 17.51 26.99
C PHE A 348 -28.50 16.23 26.38
N GLU A 349 -29.40 16.35 25.41
CA GLU A 349 -29.94 15.20 24.63
C GLU A 349 -28.83 14.40 23.93
N VAL A 350 -27.86 15.10 23.35
CA VAL A 350 -26.74 14.47 22.63
C VAL A 350 -25.84 13.69 23.58
N ILE A 351 -25.56 14.19 24.78
CA ILE A 351 -24.62 13.59 25.72
C ILE A 351 -25.26 12.60 26.71
N THR A 352 -26.58 12.67 26.91
CA THR A 352 -27.31 11.80 27.84
C THR A 352 -27.12 10.29 27.57
N PRO A 353 -27.03 9.81 26.34
CA PRO A 353 -26.79 8.39 26.06
C PRO A 353 -25.39 7.90 26.47
N PHE A 354 -24.49 8.83 26.79
CA PHE A 354 -23.14 8.49 27.17
C PHE A 354 -23.04 8.20 28.68
N PHE A 355 -22.40 7.08 28.99
CA PHE A 355 -22.13 6.65 30.37
C PHE A 355 -20.65 6.31 30.52
N PRO A 356 -19.90 7.01 31.42
CA PRO A 356 -18.51 6.68 31.68
C PRO A 356 -18.36 5.26 32.24
N SER A 357 -17.45 4.51 31.73
CA SER A 357 -17.12 3.15 32.18
C SER A 357 -15.82 3.17 33.00
N PRO A 358 -15.55 2.15 33.85
CA PRO A 358 -14.28 2.09 34.57
C PRO A 358 -13.06 1.84 33.66
N LEU A 359 -13.30 1.51 32.38
CA LEU A 359 -12.24 1.30 31.41
C LEU A 359 -11.58 2.62 31.01
N GLN A 360 -10.31 2.57 30.65
CA GLN A 360 -9.61 3.74 30.12
C GLN A 360 -10.08 4.08 28.69
N ASP A 361 -10.00 5.37 28.33
CA ASP A 361 -10.24 5.84 26.97
C ASP A 361 -9.24 5.19 26.00
N LYS A 362 -9.73 4.78 24.81
CA LYS A 362 -8.91 4.11 23.80
C LYS A 362 -9.03 4.79 22.44
N TRP A 363 -7.92 4.91 21.75
CA TRP A 363 -7.91 5.32 20.35
C TRP A 363 -8.47 4.22 19.47
N LEU A 364 -9.33 4.58 18.52
CA LEU A 364 -9.92 3.70 17.52
C LEU A 364 -9.40 4.07 16.14
N TRP A 365 -9.20 3.03 15.33
CA TRP A 365 -8.90 3.18 13.92
C TRP A 365 -10.18 2.91 13.11
N ASN A 366 -10.73 3.95 12.45
CA ASN A 366 -12.01 3.86 11.73
C ASN A 366 -11.95 2.99 10.46
N GLY A 367 -10.77 2.55 10.03
CA GLY A 367 -10.61 1.63 8.89
C GLY A 367 -10.95 0.17 9.21
N ASP A 368 -10.85 -0.24 10.48
CA ASP A 368 -11.24 -1.56 10.99
C ASP A 368 -11.46 -1.47 12.50
N ALA A 369 -12.69 -1.25 12.89
CA ALA A 369 -13.06 -1.02 14.29
C ALA A 369 -12.84 -2.26 15.19
N LEU A 370 -12.80 -3.47 14.64
CA LEU A 370 -12.65 -4.72 15.39
C LEU A 370 -11.17 -5.04 15.64
N VAL A 371 -10.32 -4.83 14.64
CA VAL A 371 -8.90 -5.22 14.67
C VAL A 371 -7.99 -4.05 15.10
N GLY A 372 -8.48 -2.81 14.99
CA GLY A 372 -7.68 -1.61 15.23
C GLY A 372 -6.77 -1.26 14.05
N PHE A 373 -5.69 -0.51 14.32
CA PHE A 373 -4.76 -0.10 13.26
C PHE A 373 -3.99 -1.29 12.68
N SER A 374 -4.03 -1.43 11.37
CA SER A 374 -3.14 -2.28 10.62
C SER A 374 -2.52 -1.51 9.44
N VAL A 375 -1.29 -1.89 9.06
CA VAL A 375 -0.62 -1.30 7.89
C VAL A 375 -1.45 -1.50 6.62
N ASN A 376 -2.16 -2.63 6.54
CA ASN A 376 -3.01 -2.94 5.39
C ASN A 376 -4.25 -2.03 5.33
N SER A 377 -4.94 -1.81 6.45
CA SER A 377 -6.10 -0.90 6.49
C SER A 377 -5.71 0.55 6.21
N ALA A 378 -4.54 0.99 6.72
CA ALA A 378 -3.97 2.28 6.39
C ALA A 378 -3.62 2.40 4.89
N TYR A 379 -3.03 1.35 4.29
CA TYR A 379 -2.75 1.32 2.86
C TYR A 379 -4.02 1.41 2.01
N LEU A 380 -5.06 0.65 2.35
CA LEU A 380 -6.33 0.69 1.61
C LEU A 380 -6.97 2.09 1.67
N ARG A 381 -6.96 2.73 2.84
CA ARG A 381 -7.46 4.10 2.98
C ARG A 381 -6.65 5.10 2.15
N LEU A 382 -5.31 4.97 2.12
CA LEU A 382 -4.46 5.80 1.27
C LEU A 382 -4.72 5.56 -0.23
N VAL A 383 -5.02 4.32 -0.63
CA VAL A 383 -5.42 4.00 -2.00
C VAL A 383 -6.72 4.72 -2.34
N ASP A 384 -7.72 4.66 -1.47
CA ASP A 384 -9.02 5.33 -1.68
C ASP A 384 -8.88 6.86 -1.77
N GLU A 385 -7.96 7.46 -1.03
CA GLU A 385 -7.76 8.91 -1.00
C GLU A 385 -6.88 9.43 -2.15
N PHE A 386 -5.75 8.74 -2.42
CA PHE A 386 -4.72 9.26 -3.32
C PHE A 386 -4.72 8.64 -4.73
N ILE A 387 -5.40 7.53 -4.93
CA ILE A 387 -5.60 6.97 -6.26
C ILE A 387 -7.01 7.36 -6.71
N PRO A 388 -7.16 8.34 -7.63
CA PRO A 388 -8.47 8.79 -8.05
C PRO A 388 -9.34 7.60 -8.47
N ARG A 389 -10.48 7.44 -7.83
CA ARG A 389 -11.50 6.51 -8.32
C ARG A 389 -11.94 7.01 -9.70
N ILE A 390 -11.95 6.14 -10.68
CA ILE A 390 -12.78 6.38 -11.86
C ILE A 390 -14.20 6.28 -11.33
N GLU A 391 -15.12 7.11 -11.84
CA GLU A 391 -16.57 7.04 -11.52
C GLU A 391 -16.99 5.60 -11.31
N GLU A 392 -17.71 5.33 -10.23
CA GLU A 392 -18.19 4.00 -9.91
C GLU A 392 -19.06 3.53 -11.08
N ASP A 393 -18.48 2.70 -11.91
CA ASP A 393 -19.15 2.04 -13.03
C ASP A 393 -19.34 0.56 -12.66
N PRO A 394 -20.53 0.19 -12.16
CA PRO A 394 -20.82 -1.19 -11.77
C PRO A 394 -20.59 -2.21 -12.90
N ILE A 395 -20.80 -1.77 -14.15
CA ILE A 395 -20.61 -2.61 -15.33
C ILE A 395 -19.12 -2.90 -15.51
N LYS A 396 -18.29 -1.89 -15.38
CA LYS A 396 -16.84 -2.01 -15.48
C LYS A 396 -16.28 -2.93 -14.39
N ASP A 397 -16.72 -2.75 -13.15
CA ASP A 397 -16.32 -3.59 -12.02
C ASP A 397 -16.72 -5.06 -12.25
N LEU A 398 -17.92 -5.29 -12.75
CA LEU A 398 -18.42 -6.62 -13.10
C LEU A 398 -17.54 -7.27 -14.18
N VAL A 399 -17.28 -6.55 -15.26
CA VAL A 399 -16.47 -7.03 -16.40
C VAL A 399 -15.05 -7.41 -15.97
N PHE A 400 -14.33 -6.54 -15.26
CA PHE A 400 -12.97 -6.83 -14.82
C PHE A 400 -12.94 -7.96 -13.79
N LYS A 401 -13.92 -8.03 -12.88
CA LYS A 401 -14.03 -9.11 -11.91
C LYS A 401 -14.21 -10.47 -12.59
N GLN A 402 -15.03 -10.55 -13.65
CA GLN A 402 -15.25 -11.79 -14.39
C GLN A 402 -14.05 -12.14 -15.27
N LEU A 403 -13.43 -11.17 -15.93
CA LEU A 403 -12.23 -11.38 -16.73
C LEU A 403 -11.11 -12.10 -15.95
N TRP A 404 -10.81 -11.65 -14.72
CA TRP A 404 -9.75 -12.26 -13.91
C TRP A 404 -10.14 -13.58 -13.24
N LYS A 405 -11.43 -13.94 -13.27
CA LYS A 405 -11.95 -15.21 -12.76
C LYS A 405 -12.15 -16.27 -13.84
N CYS A 406 -12.06 -15.89 -15.11
CA CYS A 406 -12.24 -16.83 -16.22
C CYS A 406 -11.08 -17.82 -16.31
N GLY A 407 -11.33 -18.98 -16.88
CA GLY A 407 -10.36 -20.06 -17.07
C GLY A 407 -9.42 -19.88 -18.27
N ALA A 408 -9.45 -18.74 -18.97
CA ALA A 408 -8.57 -18.49 -20.12
C ALA A 408 -7.09 -18.41 -19.70
N PRO A 409 -6.14 -18.73 -20.59
CA PRO A 409 -4.72 -18.56 -20.34
C PRO A 409 -4.37 -17.12 -19.94
N THR A 410 -3.44 -16.95 -18.98
CA THR A 410 -3.06 -15.63 -18.44
C THR A 410 -2.61 -14.65 -19.53
N LYS A 411 -2.02 -15.13 -20.63
CA LYS A 411 -1.64 -14.31 -21.78
C LYS A 411 -2.86 -13.69 -22.46
N VAL A 412 -3.94 -14.46 -22.60
CA VAL A 412 -5.20 -14.01 -23.19
C VAL A 412 -5.92 -13.04 -22.25
N CYS A 413 -6.05 -13.37 -20.97
CA CYS A 413 -6.63 -12.46 -19.97
C CYS A 413 -5.90 -11.11 -19.93
N ALA A 414 -4.58 -11.11 -20.02
CA ALA A 414 -3.76 -9.90 -20.05
C ALA A 414 -4.00 -9.08 -21.32
N PHE A 415 -4.13 -9.73 -22.47
CA PHE A 415 -4.49 -9.08 -23.73
C PHE A 415 -5.89 -8.47 -23.66
N SER A 416 -6.88 -9.23 -23.22
CA SER A 416 -8.26 -8.77 -23.03
C SER A 416 -8.34 -7.60 -22.04
N TRP A 417 -7.57 -7.63 -20.95
CA TRP A 417 -7.44 -6.53 -20.02
C TRP A 417 -6.91 -5.25 -20.70
N GLN A 418 -5.85 -5.36 -21.51
CA GLN A 418 -5.32 -4.24 -22.29
C GLN A 418 -6.33 -3.74 -23.33
N LEU A 419 -7.07 -4.63 -23.98
CA LEU A 419 -8.10 -4.31 -24.94
C LEU A 419 -9.23 -3.49 -24.29
N LEU A 420 -9.76 -3.95 -23.15
CA LEU A 420 -10.81 -3.26 -22.39
C LEU A 420 -10.37 -1.88 -21.92
N LEU A 421 -9.08 -1.68 -21.69
CA LEU A 421 -8.50 -0.36 -21.39
C LEU A 421 -8.17 0.47 -22.64
N ASN A 422 -8.42 -0.06 -23.83
CA ASN A 422 -7.96 0.52 -25.12
C ASN A 422 -6.44 0.79 -25.10
N ARG A 423 -5.66 -0.19 -24.66
CA ARG A 423 -4.19 -0.12 -24.54
C ARG A 423 -3.48 -1.26 -25.27
N ILE A 424 -4.06 -1.74 -26.36
CA ILE A 424 -3.44 -2.68 -27.32
C ILE A 424 -2.79 -1.92 -28.49
N GLN A 425 -2.02 -2.63 -29.32
CA GLN A 425 -1.24 -2.09 -30.42
C GLN A 425 -2.07 -1.96 -31.70
N THR A 426 -3.26 -1.36 -31.61
CA THR A 426 -4.02 -0.95 -32.80
C THR A 426 -3.35 0.24 -33.48
N LYS A 427 -3.59 0.40 -34.76
CA LYS A 427 -2.91 1.45 -35.56
C LYS A 427 -3.23 2.86 -35.07
N ASP A 428 -4.46 3.13 -34.60
CA ASP A 428 -4.81 4.41 -33.95
C ASP A 428 -4.01 4.67 -32.67
N ASN A 429 -3.76 3.62 -31.85
CA ASN A 429 -2.93 3.71 -30.65
C ASN A 429 -1.44 3.89 -30.99
N LEU A 430 -0.98 3.31 -32.09
CA LEU A 430 0.38 3.51 -32.61
C LEU A 430 0.57 4.93 -33.17
N LEU A 431 -0.43 5.44 -33.91
CA LEU A 431 -0.46 6.81 -34.41
C LEU A 431 -0.43 7.84 -33.29
N LYS A 432 -1.28 7.70 -32.27
CA LYS A 432 -1.29 8.57 -31.08
C LYS A 432 0.07 8.62 -30.39
N ARG A 433 0.89 7.59 -30.53
CA ARG A 433 2.25 7.49 -29.97
C ARG A 433 3.35 7.86 -30.97
N ARG A 434 3.00 8.27 -32.19
CA ARG A 434 3.93 8.60 -33.27
C ARG A 434 4.90 7.47 -33.62
N ILE A 435 4.43 6.22 -33.53
CA ILE A 435 5.20 5.00 -33.88
C ILE A 435 5.05 4.69 -35.36
N ILE A 436 3.89 4.98 -35.95
CA ILE A 436 3.61 4.84 -37.37
C ILE A 436 3.04 6.16 -37.92
N GLU A 437 3.07 6.35 -39.25
CA GLU A 437 2.48 7.47 -39.96
C GLU A 437 1.03 7.21 -40.34
N VAL A 438 0.26 8.28 -40.62
CA VAL A 438 -1.18 8.23 -40.91
C VAL A 438 -1.51 7.32 -42.10
N GLN A 439 -0.68 7.31 -43.12
CA GLN A 439 -0.86 6.46 -44.30
C GLN A 439 -0.91 4.96 -44.00
N PHE A 440 -0.34 4.51 -42.89
CA PHE A 440 -0.36 3.11 -42.45
C PHE A 440 -1.50 2.79 -41.48
N GLY A 441 -2.45 3.71 -41.31
CA GLY A 441 -3.52 3.61 -40.29
C GLY A 441 -4.68 2.70 -40.67
N ALA A 442 -4.82 2.26 -41.91
CA ALA A 442 -5.94 1.42 -42.39
C ALA A 442 -6.01 0.06 -41.67
N CYS A 443 -7.22 -0.45 -41.44
CA CYS A 443 -7.46 -1.70 -40.71
C CYS A 443 -6.74 -2.88 -41.38
N GLY A 444 -6.02 -3.68 -40.57
CA GLY A 444 -5.27 -4.85 -41.06
C GLY A 444 -6.12 -6.00 -41.57
N LEU A 445 -7.44 -6.01 -41.30
CA LEU A 445 -8.38 -7.02 -41.80
C LEU A 445 -9.13 -6.58 -43.04
N CYS A 446 -9.76 -5.40 -43.02
CA CYS A 446 -10.61 -4.94 -44.13
C CYS A 446 -9.89 -4.00 -45.10
N GLY A 447 -8.87 -3.30 -44.68
CA GLY A 447 -8.18 -2.30 -45.48
C GLY A 447 -8.92 -0.97 -45.67
N ASP A 448 -10.22 -0.88 -45.36
CA ASP A 448 -11.11 0.19 -45.78
C ASP A 448 -11.12 1.38 -44.85
N VAL A 449 -11.02 1.14 -43.53
CA VAL A 449 -11.24 2.16 -42.48
C VAL A 449 -10.04 2.19 -41.55
N MET A 450 -9.85 3.35 -40.91
CA MET A 450 -8.83 3.54 -39.85
C MET A 450 -9.02 2.50 -38.74
N GLU A 451 -7.94 1.78 -38.39
CA GLU A 451 -7.99 0.75 -37.37
C GLU A 451 -8.06 1.35 -35.97
N SER A 452 -9.17 1.12 -35.28
CA SER A 452 -9.31 1.30 -33.83
C SER A 452 -9.69 -0.01 -33.18
N ALA A 453 -9.59 -0.11 -31.85
CA ALA A 453 -10.06 -1.30 -31.13
C ALA A 453 -11.55 -1.57 -31.40
N LEU A 454 -12.35 -0.52 -31.37
CA LEU A 454 -13.79 -0.60 -31.64
C LEU A 454 -14.06 -1.13 -33.04
N HIS A 455 -13.43 -0.54 -34.07
CA HIS A 455 -13.58 -1.02 -35.45
C HIS A 455 -13.11 -2.46 -35.56
N LEU A 456 -11.89 -2.77 -35.15
CA LEU A 456 -11.27 -4.07 -35.35
C LEU A 456 -12.09 -5.23 -34.77
N PHE A 457 -12.66 -5.06 -33.55
CA PHE A 457 -13.34 -6.16 -32.86
C PHE A 457 -14.85 -6.18 -33.06
N LEU A 458 -15.50 -5.06 -33.38
CA LEU A 458 -16.96 -4.99 -33.48
C LEU A 458 -17.44 -4.55 -34.87
N HIS A 459 -16.85 -3.51 -35.45
CA HIS A 459 -17.42 -2.85 -36.64
C HIS A 459 -16.70 -3.21 -37.96
N CYS A 460 -15.59 -3.94 -37.91
CA CYS A 460 -14.96 -4.45 -39.13
C CYS A 460 -15.86 -5.48 -39.79
N LYS A 461 -16.02 -5.40 -41.12
CA LYS A 461 -16.88 -6.32 -41.88
C LYS A 461 -16.61 -7.82 -41.65
N TYR A 462 -15.36 -8.19 -41.36
CA TYR A 462 -14.99 -9.57 -41.01
C TYR A 462 -15.38 -9.89 -39.56
N SER A 463 -14.95 -9.06 -38.62
CA SER A 463 -15.20 -9.32 -37.20
C SER A 463 -16.69 -9.27 -36.84
N ALA A 464 -17.46 -8.35 -37.46
CA ALA A 464 -18.90 -8.27 -37.27
C ALA A 464 -19.60 -9.57 -37.73
N LYS A 465 -19.24 -10.10 -38.91
CA LYS A 465 -19.77 -11.38 -39.40
C LYS A 465 -19.46 -12.52 -38.44
N VAL A 466 -18.19 -12.63 -37.99
CA VAL A 466 -17.79 -13.66 -37.03
C VAL A 466 -18.58 -13.50 -35.73
N TRP A 467 -18.77 -12.27 -35.25
CA TRP A 467 -19.56 -12.01 -34.04
C TRP A 467 -21.01 -12.48 -34.17
N TYR A 468 -21.67 -12.20 -35.28
CA TYR A 468 -23.03 -12.67 -35.54
C TYR A 468 -23.11 -14.19 -35.61
N GLU A 469 -22.15 -14.87 -36.25
CA GLU A 469 -22.11 -16.33 -36.28
C GLU A 469 -21.90 -16.94 -34.89
N ILE A 470 -21.07 -16.33 -34.05
CA ILE A 470 -20.86 -16.77 -32.65
C ILE A 470 -22.10 -16.54 -31.81
N THR A 471 -22.77 -15.38 -31.91
CA THR A 471 -24.00 -15.10 -31.15
C THR A 471 -25.15 -15.99 -31.60
N ARG A 472 -25.27 -16.29 -32.92
CA ARG A 472 -26.22 -17.26 -33.46
C ARG A 472 -25.97 -18.66 -32.92
N TRP A 473 -24.71 -19.10 -32.90
CA TRP A 473 -24.30 -20.39 -32.33
C TRP A 473 -24.62 -20.48 -30.82
N LEU A 474 -24.48 -19.39 -30.09
CA LEU A 474 -24.85 -19.30 -28.66
C LEU A 474 -26.39 -19.22 -28.45
N GLY A 475 -27.19 -19.03 -29.51
CA GLY A 475 -28.62 -18.80 -29.39
C GLY A 475 -28.99 -17.47 -28.68
N ILE A 476 -28.09 -16.49 -28.74
CA ILE A 476 -28.24 -15.19 -28.06
C ILE A 476 -28.42 -14.11 -29.14
N MET A 477 -29.51 -13.36 -29.09
CA MET A 477 -29.71 -12.20 -29.97
C MET A 477 -29.09 -10.96 -29.31
N ILE A 478 -28.07 -10.40 -29.92
CA ILE A 478 -27.33 -9.23 -29.45
C ILE A 478 -27.16 -8.23 -30.59
N ILE A 479 -27.51 -6.97 -30.31
CA ILE A 479 -27.16 -5.85 -31.18
C ILE A 479 -25.69 -5.52 -30.91
N LEU A 480 -24.90 -5.24 -31.96
CA LEU A 480 -23.50 -4.83 -31.82
C LEU A 480 -23.39 -3.60 -30.91
N PRO A 481 -22.68 -3.69 -29.79
CA PRO A 481 -22.55 -2.59 -28.87
C PRO A 481 -21.61 -1.51 -29.40
N HIS A 482 -21.73 -0.31 -28.87
CA HIS A 482 -20.96 0.85 -29.28
C HIS A 482 -19.54 0.90 -28.66
N ASP A 483 -19.20 -0.01 -27.76
CA ASP A 483 -17.86 -0.14 -27.18
C ASP A 483 -17.52 -1.61 -26.83
N VAL A 484 -16.21 -1.88 -26.70
CA VAL A 484 -15.71 -3.24 -26.46
C VAL A 484 -16.04 -3.75 -25.05
N LEU A 485 -16.13 -2.87 -24.05
CA LEU A 485 -16.44 -3.26 -22.69
C LEU A 485 -17.90 -3.74 -22.60
N SER A 486 -18.83 -3.01 -23.23
CA SER A 486 -20.24 -3.39 -23.31
C SER A 486 -20.44 -4.73 -24.02
N SER A 487 -19.60 -5.10 -24.99
CA SER A 487 -19.70 -6.40 -25.65
C SER A 487 -19.51 -7.58 -24.68
N LEU A 488 -18.57 -7.46 -23.75
CA LEU A 488 -18.36 -8.47 -22.70
C LEU A 488 -19.46 -8.37 -21.61
N ALA A 489 -19.86 -7.15 -21.24
CA ALA A 489 -20.90 -6.94 -20.24
C ALA A 489 -22.22 -7.60 -20.62
N ILE A 490 -22.66 -7.44 -21.88
CA ILE A 490 -23.88 -8.06 -22.40
C ILE A 490 -23.82 -9.60 -22.27
N LEU A 491 -22.73 -10.23 -22.68
CA LEU A 491 -22.58 -11.68 -22.54
C LEU A 491 -22.61 -12.13 -21.08
N ILE A 492 -21.99 -11.36 -20.17
CA ILE A 492 -22.02 -11.64 -18.73
C ILE A 492 -23.45 -11.57 -18.17
N THR A 493 -24.26 -10.61 -18.64
CA THR A 493 -25.64 -10.41 -18.18
C THR A 493 -26.62 -11.40 -18.78
N CYS A 494 -26.35 -11.95 -19.96
CA CYS A 494 -27.16 -13.02 -20.56
C CYS A 494 -27.05 -14.34 -19.80
N ALA A 495 -26.03 -14.54 -18.98
CA ALA A 495 -25.79 -15.79 -18.27
C ALA A 495 -26.78 -16.01 -17.11
N ARG A 496 -27.41 -17.17 -17.05
CA ARG A 496 -28.38 -17.58 -16.01
C ARG A 496 -27.71 -18.02 -14.71
N ASN A 497 -26.50 -18.58 -14.82
CA ASN A 497 -25.76 -19.11 -13.68
C ASN A 497 -24.26 -18.78 -13.76
N LYS A 498 -23.50 -19.13 -12.72
CA LYS A 498 -22.06 -18.84 -12.62
C LYS A 498 -21.22 -19.61 -13.66
N LYS A 499 -21.60 -20.83 -13.99
CA LYS A 499 -20.87 -21.70 -14.92
C LYS A 499 -21.06 -21.21 -16.35
N GLU A 500 -22.30 -20.88 -16.73
CA GLU A 500 -22.66 -20.28 -18.02
C GLU A 500 -21.92 -18.94 -18.20
N ARG A 501 -21.90 -18.09 -17.17
CA ARG A 501 -21.13 -16.85 -17.19
C ARG A 501 -19.65 -17.09 -17.46
N GLY A 502 -19.05 -18.11 -16.82
CA GLY A 502 -17.67 -18.52 -17.07
C GLY A 502 -17.43 -18.93 -18.51
N GLY A 503 -18.34 -19.75 -19.08
CA GLY A 503 -18.29 -20.21 -20.47
C GLY A 503 -18.41 -19.07 -21.49
N LEU A 504 -19.39 -18.17 -21.30
CA LEU A 504 -19.58 -17.01 -22.17
C LEU A 504 -18.36 -16.06 -22.17
N VAL A 505 -17.76 -15.84 -21.00
CA VAL A 505 -16.52 -15.06 -20.88
C VAL A 505 -15.35 -15.74 -21.61
N LEU A 506 -15.29 -17.09 -21.61
CA LEU A 506 -14.29 -17.83 -22.39
C LEU A 506 -14.51 -17.71 -23.89
N VAL A 507 -15.77 -17.77 -24.36
CA VAL A 507 -16.10 -17.55 -25.76
C VAL A 507 -15.69 -16.15 -26.20
N TRP A 508 -15.99 -15.11 -25.42
CA TRP A 508 -15.58 -13.74 -25.72
C TRP A 508 -14.05 -13.60 -25.78
N ASN A 509 -13.34 -14.19 -24.81
CA ASN A 509 -11.87 -14.16 -24.80
C ASN A 509 -11.28 -14.89 -26.03
N SER A 510 -11.90 -15.99 -26.46
CA SER A 510 -11.49 -16.71 -27.69
C SER A 510 -11.73 -15.87 -28.94
N PHE A 511 -12.88 -15.21 -29.02
CA PHE A 511 -13.21 -14.30 -30.12
C PHE A 511 -12.17 -13.18 -30.24
N VAL A 512 -11.96 -12.39 -29.20
CA VAL A 512 -10.99 -11.26 -29.28
C VAL A 512 -9.56 -11.73 -29.55
N TRP A 513 -9.18 -12.89 -29.02
CA TRP A 513 -7.84 -13.44 -29.25
C TRP A 513 -7.64 -13.92 -30.68
N ILE A 514 -8.59 -14.65 -31.26
CA ILE A 514 -8.52 -15.15 -32.64
C ILE A 514 -8.57 -13.99 -33.65
N ILE A 515 -9.45 -13.00 -33.46
CA ILE A 515 -9.48 -11.80 -34.31
C ILE A 515 -8.13 -11.08 -34.29
N TRP A 516 -7.52 -10.94 -33.11
CA TRP A 516 -6.20 -10.33 -32.98
C TRP A 516 -5.10 -11.13 -33.70
N GLN A 517 -5.15 -12.45 -33.60
CA GLN A 517 -4.21 -13.33 -34.34
C GLN A 517 -4.40 -13.25 -35.85
N ALA A 518 -5.63 -13.27 -36.33
CA ALA A 518 -5.96 -13.11 -37.73
C ALA A 518 -5.45 -11.78 -38.30
N ARG A 519 -5.72 -10.68 -37.57
CA ARG A 519 -5.20 -9.36 -37.95
C ARG A 519 -3.67 -9.35 -38.04
N ASN A 520 -2.98 -9.93 -37.06
CA ASN A 520 -1.52 -9.99 -37.08
C ASN A 520 -0.99 -10.87 -38.20
N ASN A 521 -1.68 -11.98 -38.52
CA ASN A 521 -1.32 -12.84 -39.65
C ASN A 521 -1.44 -12.09 -40.98
N CYS A 522 -2.49 -11.29 -41.19
CA CYS A 522 -2.61 -10.45 -42.38
C CYS A 522 -1.49 -9.42 -42.49
N ILE A 523 -1.12 -8.76 -41.37
CA ILE A 523 -0.11 -7.68 -41.43
C ILE A 523 1.32 -8.21 -41.59
N PHE A 524 1.67 -9.28 -40.88
CA PHE A 524 3.05 -9.71 -40.77
C PHE A 524 3.40 -10.91 -41.67
N ASN A 525 2.39 -11.72 -42.07
CA ASN A 525 2.58 -12.94 -42.84
C ASN A 525 1.82 -12.94 -44.19
N ASN A 526 1.18 -11.83 -44.57
CA ASN A 526 0.32 -11.71 -45.75
C ASN A 526 -0.76 -12.80 -45.81
N GLY A 527 -1.27 -13.24 -44.64
CA GLY A 527 -2.27 -14.30 -44.56
C GLY A 527 -3.64 -13.84 -45.06
N THR A 528 -4.44 -14.77 -45.53
CA THR A 528 -5.84 -14.58 -45.92
C THR A 528 -6.76 -14.96 -44.77
N VAL A 529 -7.95 -14.34 -44.70
CA VAL A 529 -8.95 -14.56 -43.64
C VAL A 529 -10.15 -15.29 -44.24
N PHE A 530 -10.43 -16.48 -43.71
CA PHE A 530 -11.64 -17.24 -44.00
C PHE A 530 -12.55 -17.23 -42.79
N LEU A 531 -13.80 -16.80 -42.97
CA LEU A 531 -14.75 -16.58 -41.84
C LEU A 531 -15.05 -17.88 -41.08
N ASP A 532 -15.28 -18.96 -41.81
CA ASP A 532 -15.63 -20.27 -41.24
C ASP A 532 -14.46 -20.82 -40.38
N ASP A 533 -13.24 -20.64 -40.82
CA ASP A 533 -12.05 -21.04 -40.04
C ASP A 533 -11.96 -20.28 -38.72
N LEU A 534 -12.23 -18.96 -38.73
CA LEU A 534 -12.20 -18.17 -37.51
C LEU A 534 -13.27 -18.64 -36.53
N VAL A 535 -14.51 -18.88 -37.01
CA VAL A 535 -15.62 -19.36 -36.17
C VAL A 535 -15.27 -20.72 -35.55
N GLU A 536 -14.77 -21.66 -36.37
CA GLU A 536 -14.38 -22.99 -35.90
C GLU A 536 -13.21 -22.94 -34.88
N GLN A 537 -12.23 -22.06 -35.09
CA GLN A 537 -11.13 -21.85 -34.16
C GLN A 537 -11.64 -21.29 -32.81
N ILE A 538 -12.60 -20.36 -32.85
CA ILE A 538 -13.20 -19.79 -31.64
C ILE A 538 -13.96 -20.86 -30.85
N LYS A 539 -14.79 -21.69 -31.51
CA LYS A 539 -15.50 -22.79 -30.88
C LYS A 539 -14.54 -23.79 -30.24
N LEU A 540 -13.50 -24.22 -31.00
CA LEU A 540 -12.50 -25.16 -30.48
C LEU A 540 -11.70 -24.59 -29.30
N MET A 541 -11.27 -23.34 -29.39
CA MET A 541 -10.45 -22.71 -28.34
C MET A 541 -11.25 -22.48 -27.07
N SER A 542 -12.49 -21.99 -27.17
CA SER A 542 -13.38 -21.80 -26.03
C SER A 542 -13.70 -23.14 -25.35
N TRP A 543 -13.95 -24.21 -26.12
CA TRP A 543 -14.16 -25.56 -25.61
C TRP A 543 -12.96 -26.06 -24.80
N LYS A 544 -11.73 -25.98 -25.36
CA LYS A 544 -10.50 -26.40 -24.68
C LYS A 544 -10.32 -25.71 -23.33
N TRP A 545 -10.61 -24.42 -23.26
CA TRP A 545 -10.47 -23.68 -22.00
C TRP A 545 -11.61 -23.98 -21.04
N PHE A 546 -12.82 -24.21 -21.55
CA PHE A 546 -13.98 -24.58 -20.75
C PHE A 546 -13.77 -25.91 -20.03
N ILE A 547 -13.37 -26.95 -20.76
CA ILE A 547 -13.08 -28.27 -20.17
C ILE A 547 -11.92 -28.17 -19.17
N GLY A 548 -10.87 -27.45 -19.52
CA GLY A 548 -9.67 -27.38 -18.68
C GLY A 548 -9.87 -26.68 -17.33
N LYS A 549 -10.89 -25.83 -17.17
CA LYS A 549 -11.01 -24.94 -16.00
C LYS A 549 -12.41 -24.73 -15.42
N VAL A 550 -13.46 -24.91 -16.19
CA VAL A 550 -14.82 -24.54 -15.80
C VAL A 550 -15.73 -25.75 -15.69
N ALA A 551 -15.63 -26.68 -16.61
CA ALA A 551 -16.44 -27.91 -16.64
C ALA A 551 -16.16 -28.77 -15.40
N LYS A 552 -17.25 -29.33 -14.84
CA LYS A 552 -17.19 -30.31 -13.75
C LYS A 552 -17.50 -31.74 -14.22
N GLY A 553 -17.93 -31.88 -15.46
CA GLY A 553 -18.29 -33.14 -16.11
C GLY A 553 -17.77 -33.21 -17.53
N PRO A 554 -17.91 -34.37 -18.21
CA PRO A 554 -17.53 -34.53 -19.61
C PRO A 554 -18.39 -33.64 -20.50
N CYS A 555 -17.78 -33.00 -21.49
CA CYS A 555 -18.44 -32.28 -22.55
C CYS A 555 -17.61 -32.51 -23.82
N LEU A 556 -18.17 -33.23 -24.76
CA LEU A 556 -17.49 -33.54 -26.01
C LEU A 556 -17.50 -32.34 -26.97
N LEU A 557 -16.51 -32.26 -27.84
CA LEU A 557 -16.39 -31.14 -28.77
C LEU A 557 -17.60 -30.99 -29.69
N TYR A 558 -18.23 -32.09 -30.11
CA TYR A 558 -19.41 -32.05 -30.97
C TYR A 558 -20.63 -31.49 -30.21
N GLU A 559 -20.79 -31.82 -28.90
CA GLU A 559 -21.85 -31.26 -28.03
C GLU A 559 -21.68 -29.76 -27.86
N TRP A 560 -20.41 -29.33 -27.62
CA TRP A 560 -20.08 -27.91 -27.55
C TRP A 560 -20.38 -27.16 -28.84
N LYS A 561 -20.08 -27.77 -30.00
CA LYS A 561 -20.37 -27.17 -31.28
C LYS A 561 -21.85 -27.12 -31.61
N TRP A 562 -22.65 -28.07 -31.08
CA TRP A 562 -24.08 -28.15 -31.29
C TRP A 562 -24.86 -27.26 -30.35
N SER A 563 -24.69 -27.42 -29.04
CA SER A 563 -25.41 -26.67 -28.01
C SER A 563 -24.47 -26.31 -26.84
N PRO A 564 -23.71 -25.21 -26.96
CA PRO A 564 -22.75 -24.79 -25.93
C PRO A 564 -23.42 -24.42 -24.61
N LEU A 565 -24.64 -23.86 -24.62
CA LEU A 565 -25.35 -23.49 -23.41
C LEU A 565 -25.75 -24.69 -22.57
N ASP A 566 -26.13 -25.82 -23.19
CA ASP A 566 -26.44 -27.07 -22.46
C ASP A 566 -25.18 -27.60 -21.76
N CYS A 567 -24.03 -27.59 -22.44
CA CYS A 567 -22.75 -27.92 -21.82
C CYS A 567 -22.38 -26.99 -20.64
N MET A 568 -22.81 -25.74 -20.70
CA MET A 568 -22.59 -24.76 -19.62
C MET A 568 -23.63 -24.89 -18.50
N ALA A 569 -24.79 -25.48 -18.76
CA ALA A 569 -25.84 -25.71 -17.76
C ALA A 569 -25.57 -26.92 -16.86
N CYS A 570 -25.07 -28.01 -17.46
CA CYS A 570 -24.62 -29.22 -16.74
C CYS A 570 -23.37 -28.95 -15.92
#